data_d92e112581dbffe7b6ccad78cf8c6009
#
_entry.id   d92e112581dbffe7b6ccad78cf8c6009
#
_cell.length_a   1.000
_cell.length_b   1.000
_cell.length_c   1.000
_cell.angle_alpha   90.00
_cell.angle_beta   90.00
_cell.angle_gamma   90.00
#
_symmetry.space_group_name_H-M   'P 1'
#
loop_
_entity.id
_entity.type
_entity.pdbx_description
1 polymer ?
#
loop_
_entity_poly.entity_id
_entity_poly.type
_entity_poly.pdbx_seq_one_letter_code
_entity_poly.pdbx_strand_id
1 'polypeptide(L)'
;MRILALSAYKARSIEDMNRSVDFIMAIKHELKLHVHYCKKFGISKNKILKAKERKENKAYTNYVMKVGIKKSNLELFTALSPCVIGYGEIGYNLKKNKDWKKSKYSSWIKMYSSKEYQSVAKDNIAYLDYLYKINRKKNIKSLITIFKKASELEANFWQMAYK
;
A
#
# COMPACT_ATOMS: atom_id res chain seq x y z
N MET A 1 -9.34 -1.29 -0.52
CA MET A 1 -10.52 -0.93 0.29
C MET A 1 -11.19 -2.14 0.98
N ARG A 2 -11.64 -3.20 0.26
CA ARG A 2 -12.29 -4.38 0.91
C ARG A 2 -11.47 -5.00 2.03
N ILE A 3 -10.16 -5.13 1.87
CA ILE A 3 -9.28 -5.71 2.89
C ILE A 3 -9.17 -4.84 4.16
N LEU A 4 -9.25 -3.52 4.01
CA LEU A 4 -9.25 -2.60 5.15
C LEU A 4 -10.61 -2.57 5.86
N ALA A 5 -11.71 -2.79 5.13
CA ALA A 5 -13.03 -3.03 5.76
C ALA A 5 -13.02 -4.32 6.59
N LEU A 6 -12.34 -5.39 6.10
CA LEU A 6 -12.11 -6.60 6.89
C LEU A 6 -11.22 -6.35 8.12
N SER A 7 -10.23 -5.46 8.00
CA SER A 7 -9.42 -5.05 9.14
C SER A 7 -10.24 -4.34 10.21
N ALA A 8 -11.15 -3.43 9.81
CA ALA A 8 -12.09 -2.78 10.73
C ALA A 8 -13.02 -3.78 11.41
N TYR A 9 -13.54 -4.77 10.64
CA TYR A 9 -14.37 -5.86 11.21
C TYR A 9 -13.60 -6.69 12.24
N LYS A 10 -12.29 -6.89 12.06
CA LYS A 10 -11.42 -7.65 12.98
C LYS A 10 -10.84 -6.81 14.11
N ALA A 11 -11.10 -5.51 14.13
CA ALA A 11 -10.60 -4.62 15.16
C ALA A 11 -11.09 -5.04 16.54
N ARG A 12 -10.22 -4.89 17.55
CA ARG A 12 -10.53 -5.25 18.94
C ARG A 12 -10.75 -4.03 19.83
N SER A 13 -10.53 -2.84 19.28
CA SER A 13 -10.76 -1.57 19.95
C SER A 13 -11.34 -0.56 18.95
N ILE A 14 -11.92 0.52 19.47
CA ILE A 14 -12.40 1.65 18.65
C ILE A 14 -11.21 2.30 17.92
N GLU A 15 -10.06 2.39 18.56
CA GLU A 15 -8.83 2.95 17.98
C GLU A 15 -8.37 2.15 16.77
N ASP A 16 -8.35 0.81 16.87
CA ASP A 16 -8.01 -0.08 15.75
C ASP A 16 -9.02 0.04 14.60
N MET A 17 -10.30 0.18 14.94
CA MET A 17 -11.36 0.39 13.95
C MET A 17 -11.17 1.72 13.23
N ASN A 18 -10.97 2.80 13.97
CA ASN A 18 -10.74 4.14 13.41
C ASN A 18 -9.51 4.16 12.50
N ARG A 19 -8.41 3.52 12.88
CA ARG A 19 -7.22 3.40 12.01
C ARG A 19 -7.55 2.73 10.67
N SER A 20 -8.34 1.67 10.69
CA SER A 20 -8.77 1.00 9.44
C SER A 20 -9.63 1.91 8.57
N VAL A 21 -10.50 2.72 9.17
CA VAL A 21 -11.32 3.73 8.49
C VAL A 21 -10.44 4.82 7.89
N ASP A 22 -9.47 5.34 8.64
CA ASP A 22 -8.54 6.37 8.17
C ASP A 22 -7.73 5.88 6.96
N PHE A 23 -7.26 4.63 6.97
CA PHE A 23 -6.62 4.01 5.81
C PHE A 23 -7.57 3.90 4.61
N ILE A 24 -8.84 3.57 4.81
CA ILE A 24 -9.85 3.55 3.74
C ILE A 24 -10.01 4.95 3.14
N MET A 25 -10.07 5.97 3.98
CA MET A 25 -10.21 7.36 3.55
C MET A 25 -8.97 7.85 2.79
N ALA A 26 -7.76 7.49 3.25
CA ALA A 26 -6.51 7.78 2.56
C ALA A 26 -6.47 7.16 1.16
N ILE A 27 -6.81 5.88 1.01
CA ILE A 27 -6.90 5.21 -0.30
C ILE A 27 -7.98 5.87 -1.18
N LYS A 28 -9.13 6.27 -0.62
CA LYS A 28 -10.16 6.97 -1.37
C LYS A 28 -9.66 8.29 -1.93
N HIS A 29 -8.83 9.00 -1.17
CA HIS A 29 -8.17 10.22 -1.65
C HIS A 29 -7.15 9.93 -2.75
N GLU A 30 -6.31 8.92 -2.57
CA GLU A 30 -5.28 8.49 -3.51
C GLU A 30 -5.88 8.03 -4.85
N LEU A 31 -7.03 7.34 -4.84
CA LEU A 31 -7.73 6.93 -6.06
C LEU A 31 -8.11 8.12 -6.97
N LYS A 32 -8.49 9.26 -6.38
CA LYS A 32 -8.78 10.48 -7.16
C LYS A 32 -7.52 10.97 -7.87
N LEU A 33 -6.37 10.89 -7.22
CA LEU A 33 -5.09 11.26 -7.78
C LEU A 33 -4.69 10.32 -8.93
N HIS A 34 -4.87 9.02 -8.76
CA HIS A 34 -4.60 8.03 -9.82
C HIS A 34 -5.48 8.27 -11.06
N VAL A 35 -6.75 8.57 -10.89
CA VAL A 35 -7.65 8.94 -12.01
C VAL A 35 -7.17 10.22 -12.68
N HIS A 36 -6.70 11.20 -11.92
CA HIS A 36 -6.12 12.43 -12.47
C HIS A 36 -4.86 12.14 -13.30
N TYR A 37 -3.95 11.28 -12.82
CA TYR A 37 -2.78 10.85 -13.59
C TYR A 37 -3.17 10.14 -14.89
N CYS A 38 -4.11 9.21 -14.83
CA CYS A 38 -4.62 8.57 -16.03
C CYS A 38 -5.09 9.59 -17.07
N LYS A 39 -5.87 10.59 -16.65
CA LYS A 39 -6.33 11.68 -17.52
C LYS A 39 -5.14 12.47 -18.08
N LYS A 40 -4.16 12.83 -17.27
CA LYS A 40 -2.95 13.56 -17.70
C LYS A 40 -2.14 12.77 -18.74
N PHE A 41 -2.16 11.45 -18.68
CA PHE A 41 -1.53 10.55 -19.68
C PHE A 41 -2.46 10.18 -20.85
N GLY A 42 -3.57 10.90 -21.05
CA GLY A 42 -4.49 10.68 -22.18
C GLY A 42 -5.37 9.42 -22.05
N ILE A 43 -5.46 8.82 -20.85
CA ILE A 43 -6.27 7.63 -20.60
C ILE A 43 -7.69 8.07 -20.20
N SER A 44 -8.68 7.79 -21.06
CA SER A 44 -10.07 8.15 -20.78
C SER A 44 -10.69 7.31 -19.66
N LYS A 45 -11.73 7.85 -19.00
CA LYS A 45 -12.50 7.12 -17.97
C LYS A 45 -13.04 5.78 -18.48
N ASN A 46 -13.50 5.72 -19.73
CA ASN A 46 -13.99 4.49 -20.34
C ASN A 46 -12.88 3.44 -20.50
N LYS A 47 -11.66 3.86 -20.86
CA LYS A 47 -10.51 2.94 -20.90
C LYS A 47 -10.17 2.39 -19.51
N ILE A 48 -10.21 3.23 -18.47
CA ILE A 48 -10.00 2.81 -17.08
C ILE A 48 -11.05 1.77 -16.68
N LEU A 49 -12.33 2.03 -16.93
CA LEU A 49 -13.43 1.12 -16.55
C LEU A 49 -13.40 -0.22 -17.30
N LYS A 50 -12.92 -0.23 -18.54
CA LYS A 50 -12.81 -1.44 -19.38
C LYS A 50 -11.48 -2.16 -19.21
N ALA A 51 -10.52 -1.60 -18.47
CA ALA A 51 -9.22 -2.21 -18.28
C ALA A 51 -9.34 -3.56 -17.55
N LYS A 52 -8.74 -4.60 -18.14
CA LYS A 52 -8.67 -5.90 -17.50
C LYS A 52 -7.50 -5.92 -16.51
N GLU A 53 -7.78 -6.38 -15.31
CA GLU A 53 -6.76 -6.55 -14.28
C GLU A 53 -5.73 -7.61 -14.71
N ARG A 54 -4.45 -7.24 -14.68
CA ARG A 54 -3.34 -8.12 -15.06
C ARG A 54 -3.06 -9.16 -13.97
N LYS A 55 -2.42 -10.26 -14.36
CA LYS A 55 -2.16 -11.40 -13.46
C LYS A 55 -1.29 -11.03 -12.26
N GLU A 56 -0.33 -10.11 -12.44
CA GLU A 56 0.57 -9.66 -11.40
C GLU A 56 -0.19 -8.87 -10.32
N ASN A 57 -1.12 -7.99 -10.73
CA ASN A 57 -1.99 -7.26 -9.80
C ASN A 57 -2.92 -8.22 -9.05
N LYS A 58 -3.54 -9.17 -9.76
CA LYS A 58 -4.36 -10.22 -9.13
C LYS A 58 -3.56 -11.06 -8.13
N ALA A 59 -2.31 -11.40 -8.46
CA ALA A 59 -1.46 -12.19 -7.57
C ALA A 59 -1.20 -11.45 -6.25
N TYR A 60 -0.86 -10.16 -6.32
CA TYR A 60 -0.63 -9.33 -5.15
C TYR A 60 -1.91 -9.14 -4.31
N THR A 61 -2.98 -8.67 -4.94
CA THR A 61 -4.25 -8.41 -4.25
C THR A 61 -4.85 -9.66 -3.62
N ASN A 62 -4.81 -10.80 -4.32
CA ASN A 62 -5.27 -12.09 -3.79
C ASN A 62 -4.42 -12.57 -2.62
N TYR A 63 -3.10 -12.36 -2.67
CA TYR A 63 -2.23 -12.71 -1.55
C TYR A 63 -2.59 -11.93 -0.30
N VAL A 64 -2.68 -10.60 -0.40
CA VAL A 64 -3.07 -9.73 0.72
C VAL A 64 -4.44 -10.10 1.27
N MET A 65 -5.43 -10.35 0.38
CA MET A 65 -6.77 -10.81 0.78
C MET A 65 -6.70 -12.14 1.53
N LYS A 66 -5.95 -13.12 1.02
CA LYS A 66 -5.80 -14.43 1.65
C LYS A 66 -5.18 -14.32 3.05
N VAL A 67 -4.15 -13.49 3.21
CA VAL A 67 -3.54 -13.23 4.52
C VAL A 67 -4.57 -12.58 5.45
N GLY A 68 -5.26 -11.53 5.00
CA GLY A 68 -6.23 -10.82 5.82
C GLY A 68 -7.43 -11.66 6.24
N ILE A 69 -7.92 -12.57 5.38
CA ILE A 69 -9.02 -13.47 5.72
C ILE A 69 -8.58 -14.51 6.76
N LYS A 70 -7.39 -15.11 6.56
CA LYS A 70 -6.95 -16.27 7.34
C LYS A 70 -6.20 -15.93 8.62
N LYS A 71 -5.67 -14.71 8.74
CA LYS A 71 -4.77 -14.32 9.82
C LYS A 71 -5.27 -13.07 10.57
N SER A 72 -4.50 -12.57 11.54
CA SER A 72 -4.86 -11.38 12.31
C SER A 72 -4.55 -10.08 11.56
N ASN A 73 -4.94 -8.94 12.15
CA ASN A 73 -4.59 -7.62 11.62
C ASN A 73 -3.07 -7.41 11.55
N LEU A 74 -2.30 -8.00 12.48
CA LEU A 74 -0.84 -7.91 12.43
C LEU A 74 -0.28 -8.45 11.11
N GLU A 75 -0.65 -9.67 10.73
CA GLU A 75 -0.19 -10.26 9.47
C GLU A 75 -0.77 -9.55 8.26
N LEU A 76 -2.01 -9.07 8.34
CA LEU A 76 -2.61 -8.28 7.27
C LEU A 76 -1.84 -6.99 7.00
N PHE A 77 -1.56 -6.20 8.06
CA PHE A 77 -0.78 -4.96 7.90
C PHE A 77 0.66 -5.23 7.49
N THR A 78 1.25 -6.36 7.94
CA THR A 78 2.56 -6.81 7.44
C THR A 78 2.52 -7.06 5.91
N ALA A 79 1.47 -7.67 5.38
CA ALA A 79 1.32 -7.90 3.95
C ALA A 79 1.03 -6.61 3.14
N LEU A 80 0.44 -5.59 3.77
CA LEU A 80 0.19 -4.27 3.16
C LEU A 80 1.41 -3.33 3.20
N SER A 81 2.34 -3.55 4.14
CA SER A 81 3.46 -2.64 4.38
C SER A 81 4.34 -2.35 3.16
N PRO A 82 4.63 -3.30 2.25
CA PRO A 82 5.42 -3.00 1.06
C PRO A 82 4.84 -1.88 0.19
N CYS A 83 3.51 -1.81 0.02
CA CYS A 83 2.89 -0.76 -0.79
C CYS A 83 2.77 0.59 -0.06
N VAL A 84 2.89 0.63 1.26
CA VAL A 84 2.84 1.88 2.04
C VAL A 84 4.26 2.40 2.30
N ILE A 85 5.07 1.59 2.98
CA ILE A 85 6.42 1.97 3.39
C ILE A 85 7.35 2.03 2.17
N GLY A 86 7.28 1.03 1.28
CA GLY A 86 8.12 0.95 0.09
C GLY A 86 7.94 2.15 -0.84
N TYR A 87 6.72 2.62 -1.05
CA TYR A 87 6.46 3.80 -1.90
C TYR A 87 7.03 5.07 -1.28
N GLY A 88 6.93 5.22 0.03
CA GLY A 88 7.58 6.33 0.75
C GLY A 88 9.09 6.32 0.58
N GLU A 89 9.72 5.15 0.70
CA GLU A 89 11.16 4.98 0.53
C GLU A 89 11.60 5.24 -0.91
N ILE A 90 10.90 4.67 -1.90
CA ILE A 90 11.18 4.89 -3.33
C ILE A 90 11.04 6.37 -3.66
N GLY A 91 9.93 7.01 -3.26
CA GLY A 91 9.70 8.44 -3.51
C GLY A 91 10.78 9.31 -2.89
N TYR A 92 11.17 9.03 -1.65
CA TYR A 92 12.25 9.74 -0.96
C TYR A 92 13.59 9.58 -1.67
N ASN A 93 13.95 8.38 -2.11
CA ASN A 93 15.22 8.11 -2.80
C ASN A 93 15.25 8.73 -4.20
N LEU A 94 14.15 8.67 -4.95
CA LEU A 94 14.06 9.31 -6.27
C LEU A 94 14.19 10.83 -6.18
N LYS A 95 13.68 11.45 -5.12
CA LYS A 95 13.80 12.90 -4.89
C LYS A 95 15.25 13.37 -4.69
N LYS A 96 16.17 12.51 -4.28
CA LYS A 96 17.61 12.84 -4.14
C LYS A 96 18.28 13.12 -5.50
N ASN A 97 17.74 12.59 -6.59
CA ASN A 97 18.22 12.88 -7.92
C ASN A 97 17.94 14.36 -8.26
N LYS A 98 18.96 15.12 -8.67
CA LYS A 98 18.84 16.55 -9.01
C LYS A 98 17.81 16.82 -10.11
N ASP A 99 17.63 15.89 -11.03
CA ASP A 99 16.74 16.00 -12.19
C ASP A 99 15.33 15.45 -11.96
N TRP A 100 14.96 15.05 -10.75
CA TRP A 100 13.65 14.47 -10.49
C TRP A 100 12.47 15.34 -10.95
N LYS A 101 12.63 16.67 -10.93
CA LYS A 101 11.61 17.63 -11.37
C LYS A 101 11.35 17.57 -12.88
N LYS A 102 12.33 17.14 -13.68
CA LYS A 102 12.21 16.98 -15.13
C LYS A 102 11.49 15.68 -15.52
N SER A 103 11.33 14.75 -14.58
CA SER A 103 10.66 13.48 -14.81
C SER A 103 9.17 13.70 -15.10
N LYS A 104 8.61 12.96 -16.06
CA LYS A 104 7.15 12.88 -16.27
C LYS A 104 6.40 12.38 -15.04
N TYR A 105 7.09 11.75 -14.11
CA TYR A 105 6.57 11.27 -12.81
C TYR A 105 6.88 12.21 -11.65
N SER A 106 7.33 13.45 -11.90
CA SER A 106 7.71 14.41 -10.86
C SER A 106 6.62 14.64 -9.81
N SER A 107 5.35 14.70 -10.21
CA SER A 107 4.22 14.83 -9.28
C SER A 107 4.04 13.59 -8.38
N TRP A 108 4.28 12.39 -8.90
CA TRP A 108 4.30 11.14 -8.13
C TRP A 108 5.45 11.18 -7.10
N ILE A 109 6.67 11.50 -7.55
CA ILE A 109 7.84 11.62 -6.67
C ILE A 109 7.59 12.66 -5.58
N LYS A 110 7.03 13.82 -5.93
CA LYS A 110 6.68 14.88 -4.96
C LYS A 110 5.72 14.37 -3.89
N MET A 111 4.69 13.65 -4.28
CA MET A 111 3.67 13.12 -3.37
C MET A 111 4.29 12.12 -2.38
N TYR A 112 4.92 11.06 -2.88
CA TYR A 112 5.44 9.98 -2.02
C TYR A 112 6.69 10.40 -1.21
N SER A 113 7.37 11.48 -1.59
CA SER A 113 8.45 12.10 -0.81
C SER A 113 8.01 13.26 0.07
N SER A 114 6.71 13.57 0.12
CA SER A 114 6.20 14.66 0.95
C SER A 114 6.28 14.33 2.44
N LYS A 115 6.30 15.35 3.29
CA LYS A 115 6.29 15.17 4.76
C LYS A 115 5.06 14.40 5.22
N GLU A 116 3.92 14.68 4.58
CA GLU A 116 2.63 14.06 4.87
C GLU A 116 2.70 12.54 4.61
N TYR A 117 3.20 12.13 3.42
CA TYR A 117 3.32 10.70 3.10
C TYR A 117 4.37 10.00 3.96
N GLN A 118 5.50 10.65 4.25
CA GLN A 118 6.52 10.11 5.15
C GLN A 118 5.97 9.92 6.58
N SER A 119 5.05 10.77 7.04
CA SER A 119 4.32 10.56 8.29
C SER A 119 3.45 9.31 8.24
N VAL A 120 2.66 9.14 7.15
CA VAL A 120 1.84 7.94 6.95
C VAL A 120 2.68 6.65 6.99
N ALA A 121 3.85 6.65 6.37
CA ALA A 121 4.76 5.50 6.41
C ALA A 121 5.28 5.21 7.84
N LYS A 122 5.65 6.24 8.59
CA LYS A 122 6.06 6.11 10.00
C LYS A 122 4.92 5.63 10.89
N ASP A 123 3.71 6.16 10.69
CA ASP A 123 2.52 5.75 11.45
C ASP A 123 2.17 4.29 11.18
N ASN A 124 2.40 3.80 9.93
CA ASN A 124 2.22 2.40 9.59
C ASN A 124 3.23 1.51 10.34
N ILE A 125 4.49 1.93 10.44
CA ILE A 125 5.52 1.20 11.21
C ILE A 125 5.13 1.16 12.68
N ALA A 126 4.79 2.31 13.28
CA ALA A 126 4.37 2.40 14.67
C ALA A 126 3.14 1.54 14.98
N TYR A 127 2.20 1.45 14.04
CA TYR A 127 1.03 0.60 14.18
C TYR A 127 1.38 -0.89 14.10
N LEU A 128 2.31 -1.29 13.23
CA LEU A 128 2.83 -2.65 13.22
C LEU A 128 3.50 -3.04 14.54
N ASP A 129 4.30 -2.14 15.10
CA ASP A 129 4.95 -2.34 16.39
C ASP A 129 3.91 -2.50 17.52
N TYR A 130 2.87 -1.66 17.50
CA TYR A 130 1.75 -1.78 18.43
C TYR A 130 1.05 -3.13 18.30
N LEU A 131 0.64 -3.51 17.08
CA LEU A 131 -0.02 -4.80 16.83
C LEU A 131 0.87 -5.97 17.24
N TYR A 132 2.19 -5.88 17.02
CA TYR A 132 3.13 -6.90 17.44
C TYR A 132 3.21 -7.00 18.96
N LYS A 133 3.22 -5.88 19.67
CA LYS A 133 3.25 -5.85 21.15
C LYS A 133 2.02 -6.50 21.77
N ILE A 134 0.83 -6.22 21.26
CA ILE A 134 -0.43 -6.73 21.82
C ILE A 134 -0.77 -8.16 21.37
N ASN A 135 -0.10 -8.70 20.34
CA ASN A 135 -0.36 -10.03 19.84
C ASN A 135 0.31 -11.08 20.73
N ARG A 136 -0.49 -11.97 21.35
CA ARG A 136 0.01 -13.03 22.23
C ARG A 136 0.77 -14.14 21.47
N LYS A 137 0.40 -14.40 20.20
CA LYS A 137 1.00 -15.45 19.36
C LYS A 137 2.01 -14.86 18.36
N LYS A 138 3.01 -14.15 18.87
CA LYS A 138 4.06 -13.53 18.05
C LYS A 138 4.91 -14.58 17.34
N ASN A 139 5.06 -14.45 16.04
CA ASN A 139 5.99 -15.25 15.25
C ASN A 139 6.67 -14.36 14.20
N ILE A 140 7.80 -13.78 14.58
CA ILE A 140 8.56 -12.86 13.71
C ILE A 140 8.99 -13.54 12.41
N LYS A 141 9.36 -14.83 12.41
CA LYS A 141 9.74 -15.56 11.20
C LYS A 141 8.57 -15.62 10.20
N SER A 142 7.35 -15.86 10.71
CA SER A 142 6.14 -15.83 9.88
C SER A 142 5.87 -14.44 9.30
N LEU A 143 6.05 -13.37 10.08
CA LEU A 143 5.88 -11.99 9.61
C LEU A 143 6.91 -11.65 8.53
N ILE A 144 8.18 -12.01 8.73
CA ILE A 144 9.23 -11.83 7.72
C ILE A 144 8.87 -12.55 6.41
N THR A 145 8.38 -13.79 6.49
CA THR A 145 7.95 -14.56 5.32
C THR A 145 6.79 -13.86 4.59
N ILE A 146 5.81 -13.34 5.33
CA ILE A 146 4.68 -12.60 4.75
C ILE A 146 5.17 -11.32 4.07
N PHE A 147 6.02 -10.55 4.73
CA PHE A 147 6.57 -9.31 4.19
C PHE A 147 7.39 -9.55 2.93
N LYS A 148 8.33 -10.52 2.96
CA LYS A 148 9.12 -10.90 1.77
C LYS A 148 8.24 -11.29 0.60
N LYS A 149 7.23 -12.16 0.84
CA LYS A 149 6.32 -12.58 -0.23
C LYS A 149 5.50 -11.43 -0.79
N ALA A 150 5.00 -10.53 0.04
CA ALA A 150 4.29 -9.34 -0.39
C ALA A 150 5.20 -8.40 -1.20
N SER A 151 6.46 -8.19 -0.76
CA SER A 151 7.46 -7.39 -1.48
C SER A 151 7.81 -7.96 -2.86
N GLU A 152 7.97 -9.28 -2.99
CA GLU A 152 8.18 -9.95 -4.27
C GLU A 152 7.00 -9.72 -5.24
N LEU A 153 5.78 -9.82 -4.74
CA LEU A 153 4.57 -9.62 -5.53
C LEU A 153 4.41 -8.14 -5.94
N GLU A 154 4.76 -7.22 -5.07
CA GLU A 154 4.80 -5.78 -5.36
C GLU A 154 5.86 -5.47 -6.43
N ALA A 155 7.06 -6.05 -6.34
CA ALA A 155 8.10 -5.91 -7.36
C ALA A 155 7.63 -6.44 -8.71
N ASN A 156 6.95 -7.58 -8.75
CA ASN A 156 6.36 -8.13 -9.97
C ASN A 156 5.26 -7.22 -10.55
N PHE A 157 4.46 -6.60 -9.70
CA PHE A 157 3.47 -5.60 -10.10
C PHE A 157 4.15 -4.40 -10.80
N TRP A 158 5.24 -3.87 -10.24
CA TRP A 158 6.02 -2.81 -10.88
C TRP A 158 6.65 -3.28 -12.20
N GLN A 159 7.26 -4.47 -12.21
CA GLN A 159 7.88 -5.05 -13.41
C GLN A 159 6.87 -5.25 -14.56
N MET A 160 5.61 -5.48 -14.26
CA MET A 160 4.53 -5.56 -15.23
C MET A 160 4.38 -4.29 -16.09
N ALA A 161 4.71 -3.12 -15.51
CA ALA A 161 4.58 -1.83 -16.18
C ALA A 161 5.70 -1.58 -17.22
N TYR A 162 6.78 -2.36 -17.21
CA TYR A 162 7.89 -2.27 -18.16
C TYR A 162 7.73 -3.20 -19.38
N LYS A 163 6.70 -4.01 -19.41
CA LYS A 163 6.34 -4.92 -20.51
C LYS A 163 5.17 -4.35 -21.30
#